data_211e51e2bcef5c772d13d3106c2b1783
#
_entry.id   211e51e2bcef5c772d13d3106c2b1783
#
_cell.length_a   1.000
_cell.length_b   1.000
_cell.length_c   1.000
_cell.angle_alpha   90.00
_cell.angle_beta   90.00
_cell.angle_gamma   90.00
#
_symmetry.space_group_name_H-M   'P 1'
#
loop_
_entity.id
_entity.type
_entity.pdbx_description
1 polymer ?
#
loop_
_entity_poly.entity_id
_entity_poly.type
_entity_poly.pdbx_seq_one_letter_code
_entity_poly.pdbx_strand_id
1 'polypeptide(L)'
;IHQLMSAHLWEMDTAKGEQWGEIADGMPESNDDFTEWTVKVRQGIKWSDGEDVTADDVVFTFNMIKENDEIGASAATNLYIDSVEKVDDYTVLFKMKESFPRFVQRYGITVWGTDYRIVPEHIYSKQSDVTTFKDEDPVVAGPYTVKDYDSLGDWVLYELRDDWQESTLGVAGSTEYDYAEGATPPKYVWFRTFADSTTKQMAIINNEVDLLCEVTLE
;
A
#
# COMPACT_ATOMS: atom_id res chain seq x y z
N ILE A 1 4.20 6.54 -6.63
CA ILE A 1 2.98 6.32 -7.45
C ILE A 1 2.08 5.30 -6.77
N HIS A 2 2.63 4.15 -6.33
CA HIS A 2 1.83 3.10 -5.71
C HIS A 2 1.09 3.55 -4.44
N GLN A 3 1.67 4.42 -3.63
CA GLN A 3 1.09 4.94 -2.38
C GLN A 3 -0.21 5.75 -2.57
N LEU A 4 -0.51 6.24 -3.76
CA LEU A 4 -1.78 6.94 -4.02
C LEU A 4 -2.97 5.98 -4.10
N MET A 5 -2.74 4.74 -4.51
CA MET A 5 -3.78 3.74 -4.76
C MET A 5 -3.69 2.54 -3.83
N SER A 6 -2.45 2.09 -3.59
CA SER A 6 -2.18 0.88 -2.82
C SER A 6 -2.21 1.17 -1.33
N ALA A 7 -2.43 0.12 -0.56
CA ALA A 7 -2.37 0.14 0.89
C ALA A 7 -1.48 -0.99 1.41
N HIS A 8 -0.80 -0.72 2.50
CA HIS A 8 0.11 -1.63 3.19
C HIS A 8 -0.30 -1.73 4.66
N LEU A 9 0.25 -2.70 5.36
CA LEU A 9 0.00 -2.79 6.80
C LEU A 9 0.60 -1.59 7.54
N TRP A 10 1.84 -1.21 7.21
CA TRP A 10 2.54 -0.06 7.80
C TRP A 10 3.24 0.75 6.73
N GLU A 11 3.43 2.01 7.03
CA GLU A 11 4.19 2.96 6.24
C GLU A 11 5.33 3.56 7.05
N MET A 12 6.27 4.22 6.39
CA MET A 12 7.38 4.91 7.03
C MET A 12 7.42 6.39 6.61
N ASP A 13 7.39 7.27 7.60
CA ASP A 13 7.79 8.66 7.39
C ASP A 13 9.32 8.71 7.22
N THR A 14 9.76 8.81 5.97
CA THR A 14 11.19 8.81 5.62
C THR A 14 11.92 10.05 6.14
N ALA A 15 11.23 11.15 6.40
CA ALA A 15 11.81 12.37 6.93
C ALA A 15 12.10 12.26 8.42
N LYS A 16 11.24 11.58 9.18
CA LYS A 16 11.39 11.36 10.62
C LYS A 16 12.01 10.00 10.95
N GLY A 17 11.95 9.03 10.03
CA GLY A 17 12.34 7.64 10.29
C GLY A 17 11.36 6.90 11.20
N GLU A 18 10.14 7.40 11.31
CA GLU A 18 9.09 6.82 12.14
C GLU A 18 8.19 5.92 11.30
N GLN A 19 7.73 4.83 11.91
CA GLN A 19 6.79 3.89 11.30
C GLN A 19 5.40 4.09 11.90
N TRP A 20 4.38 3.99 11.07
CA TRP A 20 2.98 4.11 11.49
C TRP A 20 2.11 3.07 10.79
N GLY A 21 0.99 2.71 11.43
CA GLY A 21 0.03 1.77 10.87
C GLY A 21 -0.84 2.42 9.81
N GLU A 22 -0.84 1.90 8.59
CA GLU A 22 -1.77 2.29 7.53
C GLU A 22 -3.06 1.46 7.61
N ILE A 23 -3.07 0.24 7.05
CA ILE A 23 -4.16 -0.72 7.27
C ILE A 23 -4.11 -1.28 8.71
N ALA A 24 -2.91 -1.48 9.24
CA ALA A 24 -2.77 -1.90 10.64
C ALA A 24 -3.15 -0.78 11.60
N ASP A 25 -3.88 -1.11 12.66
CA ASP A 25 -4.21 -0.19 13.75
C ASP A 25 -3.08 -0.18 14.77
N GLY A 26 -2.05 0.63 14.48
CA GLY A 26 -0.82 0.72 15.26
C GLY A 26 0.18 -0.38 14.99
N MET A 27 1.15 -0.54 15.91
CA MET A 27 2.18 -1.58 15.81
C MET A 27 1.66 -2.95 16.27
N PRO A 28 2.14 -4.06 15.70
CA PRO A 28 1.67 -5.38 16.07
C PRO A 28 2.19 -5.79 17.45
N GLU A 29 1.47 -6.67 18.11
CA GLU A 29 1.89 -7.32 19.34
C GLU A 29 2.60 -8.64 19.05
N SER A 30 3.70 -8.95 19.74
CA SER A 30 4.38 -10.24 19.63
C SER A 30 4.32 -11.01 20.95
N ASN A 31 4.47 -12.34 20.85
CA ASN A 31 4.85 -13.15 22.01
C ASN A 31 6.32 -12.90 22.40
N ASP A 32 6.77 -13.45 23.54
CA ASP A 32 8.08 -13.19 24.12
C ASP A 32 9.25 -13.65 23.24
N ASP A 33 9.06 -14.66 22.40
CA ASP A 33 10.07 -15.25 21.52
C ASP A 33 9.95 -14.83 20.05
N PHE A 34 9.04 -13.89 19.74
CA PHE A 34 8.82 -13.34 18.39
C PHE A 34 8.45 -14.39 17.33
N THR A 35 7.79 -15.47 17.74
CA THR A 35 7.29 -16.52 16.85
C THR A 35 5.81 -16.33 16.45
N GLU A 36 5.10 -15.45 17.17
CA GLU A 36 3.73 -15.06 16.88
C GLU A 36 3.59 -13.54 16.90
N TRP A 37 2.87 -13.01 15.89
CA TRP A 37 2.59 -11.58 15.76
C TRP A 37 1.10 -11.38 15.54
N THR A 38 0.49 -10.59 16.39
CA THR A 38 -0.92 -10.21 16.28
C THR A 38 -1.01 -8.82 15.67
N VAL A 39 -1.69 -8.73 14.53
CA VAL A 39 -1.93 -7.48 13.80
C VAL A 39 -3.40 -7.12 13.92
N LYS A 40 -3.71 -5.91 14.39
CA LYS A 40 -5.04 -5.34 14.34
C LYS A 40 -5.23 -4.62 13.01
N VAL A 41 -6.34 -4.87 12.33
CA VAL A 41 -6.74 -4.18 11.11
C VAL A 41 -7.59 -2.97 11.51
N ARG A 42 -7.28 -1.81 10.97
CA ARG A 42 -7.96 -0.54 11.24
C ARG A 42 -9.37 -0.56 10.67
N GLN A 43 -10.34 -0.26 11.50
CA GLN A 43 -11.75 -0.21 11.09
C GLN A 43 -12.08 1.09 10.37
N GLY A 44 -13.04 1.03 9.45
CA GLY A 44 -13.56 2.20 8.72
C GLY A 44 -12.83 2.50 7.42
N ILE A 45 -11.76 1.77 7.08
CA ILE A 45 -11.15 1.84 5.76
C ILE A 45 -12.02 1.05 4.77
N LYS A 46 -12.31 1.65 3.62
CA LYS A 46 -13.07 1.02 2.54
C LYS A 46 -12.27 0.94 1.25
N TRP A 47 -12.48 -0.14 0.55
CA TRP A 47 -12.14 -0.27 -0.86
C TRP A 47 -12.93 0.74 -1.70
N SER A 48 -12.45 1.06 -2.90
CA SER A 48 -13.09 2.05 -3.80
C SER A 48 -14.45 1.61 -4.35
N ASP A 49 -14.84 0.36 -4.17
CA ASP A 49 -16.17 -0.19 -4.51
C ASP A 49 -17.13 -0.21 -3.30
N GLY A 50 -16.68 0.27 -2.14
CA GLY A 50 -17.47 0.43 -0.92
C GLY A 50 -17.42 -0.73 0.06
N GLU A 51 -16.74 -1.86 -0.28
CA GLU A 51 -16.53 -2.96 0.66
C GLU A 51 -15.52 -2.57 1.75
N ASP A 52 -15.67 -3.13 2.96
CA ASP A 52 -14.77 -2.86 4.07
C ASP A 52 -13.44 -3.58 3.90
N VAL A 53 -12.33 -2.92 4.26
CA VAL A 53 -11.02 -3.58 4.41
C VAL A 53 -11.01 -4.35 5.72
N THR A 54 -10.75 -5.65 5.64
CA THR A 54 -10.84 -6.55 6.79
C THR A 54 -9.62 -7.47 6.92
N ALA A 55 -9.63 -8.32 7.95
CA ALA A 55 -8.63 -9.35 8.14
C ALA A 55 -8.61 -10.39 7.00
N ASP A 56 -9.73 -10.59 6.29
CA ASP A 56 -9.79 -11.51 5.16
C ASP A 56 -8.86 -11.05 4.03
N ASP A 57 -8.81 -9.76 3.72
CA ASP A 57 -7.92 -9.19 2.70
C ASP A 57 -6.44 -9.42 3.03
N VAL A 58 -6.08 -9.23 4.31
CA VAL A 58 -4.71 -9.45 4.79
C VAL A 58 -4.34 -10.92 4.70
N VAL A 59 -5.18 -11.81 5.24
CA VAL A 59 -4.95 -13.26 5.23
C VAL A 59 -4.88 -13.78 3.80
N PHE A 60 -5.80 -13.35 2.94
CA PHE A 60 -5.81 -13.71 1.53
C PHE A 60 -4.53 -13.27 0.83
N THR A 61 -4.13 -12.01 1.01
CA THR A 61 -2.92 -11.45 0.36
C THR A 61 -1.67 -12.28 0.70
N PHE A 62 -1.43 -12.55 1.97
CA PHE A 62 -0.24 -13.30 2.38
C PHE A 62 -0.29 -14.78 1.94
N ASN A 63 -1.44 -15.42 1.95
CA ASN A 63 -1.60 -16.77 1.45
C ASN A 63 -1.43 -16.82 -0.07
N MET A 64 -2.00 -15.88 -0.81
CA MET A 64 -1.81 -15.73 -2.25
C MET A 64 -0.32 -15.61 -2.60
N ILE A 65 0.43 -14.77 -1.88
CA ILE A 65 1.88 -14.62 -2.08
C ILE A 65 2.61 -15.93 -1.79
N LYS A 66 2.24 -16.65 -0.72
CA LYS A 66 2.86 -17.93 -0.33
C LYS A 66 2.62 -19.04 -1.34
N GLU A 67 1.44 -19.08 -1.94
CA GLU A 67 1.00 -20.16 -2.84
C GLU A 67 1.45 -19.95 -4.29
N ASN A 68 1.96 -18.77 -4.66
CA ASN A 68 2.34 -18.45 -6.03
C ASN A 68 3.83 -18.09 -6.12
N ASP A 69 4.65 -19.04 -6.52
CA ASP A 69 6.12 -18.87 -6.61
C ASP A 69 6.56 -17.82 -7.63
N GLU A 70 5.70 -17.43 -8.57
CA GLU A 70 5.96 -16.37 -9.55
C GLU A 70 5.85 -14.97 -8.95
N ILE A 71 5.23 -14.82 -7.78
CA ILE A 71 5.20 -13.55 -7.04
C ILE A 71 6.56 -13.34 -6.37
N GLY A 72 7.24 -12.23 -6.68
CA GLY A 72 8.60 -11.98 -6.22
C GLY A 72 8.83 -12.06 -4.70
N ALA A 73 7.78 -11.79 -3.90
CA ALA A 73 7.83 -11.91 -2.44
C ALA A 73 7.66 -13.34 -1.93
N SER A 74 7.21 -14.30 -2.76
CA SER A 74 6.82 -15.65 -2.32
C SER A 74 7.93 -16.38 -1.58
N ALA A 75 9.12 -16.45 -2.19
CA ALA A 75 10.26 -17.16 -1.58
C ALA A 75 10.62 -16.60 -0.19
N ALA A 76 10.63 -15.29 -0.04
CA ALA A 76 10.96 -14.64 1.23
C ALA A 76 9.84 -14.80 2.26
N THR A 77 8.58 -14.78 1.84
CA THR A 77 7.42 -15.03 2.70
C THR A 77 7.45 -16.47 3.20
N ASN A 78 7.64 -17.43 2.31
CA ASN A 78 7.74 -18.84 2.64
C ASN A 78 8.95 -19.20 3.50
N LEU A 79 10.03 -18.40 3.46
CA LEU A 79 11.20 -18.62 4.31
C LEU A 79 10.88 -18.41 5.81
N TYR A 80 10.07 -17.42 6.14
CA TYR A 80 9.88 -16.99 7.54
C TYR A 80 8.47 -17.23 8.07
N ILE A 81 7.41 -17.11 7.25
CA ILE A 81 6.03 -17.26 7.70
C ILE A 81 5.60 -18.73 7.59
N ASP A 82 5.15 -19.28 8.72
CA ASP A 82 4.52 -20.61 8.78
C ASP A 82 3.06 -20.51 8.34
N SER A 83 2.23 -19.75 9.05
CA SER A 83 0.84 -19.51 8.70
C SER A 83 0.40 -18.07 8.96
N VAL A 84 -0.68 -17.66 8.27
CA VAL A 84 -1.40 -16.42 8.50
C VAL A 84 -2.86 -16.78 8.70
N GLU A 85 -3.43 -16.42 9.85
CA GLU A 85 -4.73 -16.88 10.29
C GLU A 85 -5.62 -15.70 10.69
N LYS A 86 -6.88 -15.75 10.27
CA LYS A 86 -7.90 -14.81 10.76
C LYS A 86 -8.30 -15.20 12.18
N VAL A 87 -8.21 -14.29 13.12
CA VAL A 87 -8.69 -14.46 14.50
C VAL A 87 -10.14 -13.96 14.61
N ASP A 88 -10.39 -12.77 14.10
CA ASP A 88 -11.70 -12.15 13.95
C ASP A 88 -11.68 -11.21 12.73
N ASP A 89 -12.76 -10.47 12.45
CA ASP A 89 -12.89 -9.63 11.25
C ASP A 89 -11.81 -8.53 11.15
N TYR A 90 -11.16 -8.18 12.27
CA TYR A 90 -10.15 -7.13 12.33
C TYR A 90 -8.88 -7.56 13.09
N THR A 91 -8.64 -8.87 13.19
CA THR A 91 -7.45 -9.39 13.86
C THR A 91 -6.84 -10.53 13.07
N VAL A 92 -5.54 -10.41 12.76
CA VAL A 92 -4.76 -11.42 12.04
C VAL A 92 -3.62 -11.90 12.92
N LEU A 93 -3.43 -13.22 12.98
CA LEU A 93 -2.30 -13.87 13.63
C LEU A 93 -1.32 -14.39 12.58
N PHE A 94 -0.09 -13.93 12.65
CA PHE A 94 1.04 -14.44 11.89
C PHE A 94 1.85 -15.38 12.76
N LYS A 95 2.06 -16.62 12.32
CA LYS A 95 2.96 -17.57 12.95
C LYS A 95 4.24 -17.66 12.14
N MET A 96 5.36 -17.52 12.80
CA MET A 96 6.67 -17.55 12.19
C MET A 96 7.31 -18.94 12.40
N LYS A 97 8.11 -19.37 11.43
CA LYS A 97 8.85 -20.66 11.52
C LYS A 97 9.96 -20.63 12.57
N GLU A 98 10.45 -19.45 12.89
CA GLU A 98 11.48 -19.20 13.89
C GLU A 98 11.31 -17.78 14.46
N SER A 99 12.05 -17.44 15.51
CA SER A 99 12.06 -16.10 16.11
C SER A 99 12.36 -15.03 15.05
N PHE A 100 11.44 -14.07 14.86
CA PHE A 100 11.56 -13.06 13.81
C PHE A 100 11.23 -11.64 14.30
N PRO A 101 12.14 -10.99 15.06
CA PRO A 101 11.88 -9.66 15.64
C PRO A 101 11.84 -8.51 14.61
N ARG A 102 12.19 -8.76 13.34
CA ARG A 102 12.14 -7.77 12.25
C ARG A 102 10.85 -7.82 11.43
N PHE A 103 9.77 -8.31 12.02
CA PHE A 103 8.50 -8.52 11.33
C PHE A 103 7.99 -7.26 10.61
N VAL A 104 7.87 -6.15 11.32
CA VAL A 104 7.36 -4.89 10.75
C VAL A 104 8.27 -4.37 9.64
N GLN A 105 9.59 -4.39 9.86
CA GLN A 105 10.56 -3.93 8.85
C GLN A 105 10.52 -4.79 7.58
N ARG A 106 10.15 -6.06 7.69
CA ARG A 106 10.11 -6.97 6.54
C ARG A 106 8.81 -6.89 5.77
N TYR A 107 7.67 -6.82 6.48
CA TYR A 107 6.35 -6.97 5.88
C TYR A 107 5.54 -5.67 5.80
N GLY A 108 6.03 -4.60 6.41
CA GLY A 108 5.28 -3.37 6.55
C GLY A 108 5.87 -2.15 5.92
N ILE A 109 7.17 -2.11 5.64
CA ILE A 109 7.80 -0.87 5.20
C ILE A 109 7.95 -0.84 3.70
N THR A 110 7.31 0.12 3.08
CA THR A 110 7.42 0.39 1.66
C THR A 110 8.45 1.47 1.39
N VAL A 111 9.72 1.12 1.38
CA VAL A 111 10.72 1.96 0.72
C VAL A 111 11.08 1.27 -0.58
N TRP A 112 10.61 1.79 -1.73
CA TRP A 112 10.94 1.29 -3.07
C TRP A 112 10.32 -0.09 -3.45
N GLY A 113 9.00 -0.16 -3.52
CA GLY A 113 8.30 -1.26 -4.19
C GLY A 113 8.29 -2.55 -3.40
N THR A 114 7.70 -2.52 -2.23
CA THR A 114 7.45 -3.76 -1.52
C THR A 114 6.30 -4.52 -2.17
N ASP A 115 6.45 -5.80 -2.16
CA ASP A 115 5.54 -6.75 -2.77
C ASP A 115 4.36 -7.11 -1.85
N TYR A 116 4.20 -6.41 -0.70
CA TYR A 116 3.19 -6.71 0.33
C TYR A 116 2.02 -5.72 0.33
N ARG A 117 1.59 -5.32 -0.88
CA ARG A 117 0.34 -4.56 -1.02
C ARG A 117 -0.84 -5.45 -0.68
N ILE A 118 -1.70 -4.98 0.21
CA ILE A 118 -2.93 -5.69 0.51
C ILE A 118 -3.87 -5.53 -0.69
N VAL A 119 -4.46 -6.64 -1.11
CA VAL A 119 -5.38 -6.69 -2.26
C VAL A 119 -6.77 -7.10 -1.79
N PRO A 120 -7.84 -6.65 -2.49
CA PRO A 120 -9.21 -7.00 -2.14
C PRO A 120 -9.47 -8.49 -2.39
N GLU A 121 -9.72 -9.24 -1.31
CA GLU A 121 -10.00 -10.68 -1.37
C GLU A 121 -11.16 -10.97 -2.32
N HIS A 122 -12.25 -10.20 -2.21
CA HIS A 122 -13.47 -10.40 -2.99
C HIS A 122 -13.30 -10.21 -4.51
N ILE A 123 -12.18 -9.61 -4.97
CA ILE A 123 -11.82 -9.50 -6.39
C ILE A 123 -10.83 -10.59 -6.78
N TYR A 124 -9.73 -10.71 -6.03
CA TYR A 124 -8.60 -11.57 -6.40
C TYR A 124 -8.89 -13.05 -6.19
N SER A 125 -9.74 -13.42 -5.22
CA SER A 125 -10.16 -14.82 -4.99
C SER A 125 -10.95 -15.42 -6.14
N LYS A 126 -11.54 -14.58 -6.99
CA LYS A 126 -12.31 -15.01 -8.18
C LYS A 126 -11.44 -15.25 -9.42
N GLN A 127 -10.16 -14.91 -9.35
CA GLN A 127 -9.25 -15.06 -10.47
C GLN A 127 -8.73 -16.48 -10.55
N SER A 128 -8.72 -17.03 -11.76
CA SER A 128 -8.17 -18.38 -11.98
C SER A 128 -6.65 -18.42 -11.86
N ASP A 129 -6.00 -17.28 -12.10
CA ASP A 129 -4.56 -17.10 -12.01
C ASP A 129 -4.27 -15.62 -11.69
N VAL A 130 -3.84 -15.38 -10.46
CA VAL A 130 -3.54 -14.03 -9.96
C VAL A 130 -2.24 -13.46 -10.53
N THR A 131 -1.35 -14.29 -11.06
CA THR A 131 -0.04 -13.87 -11.60
C THR A 131 -0.17 -13.26 -13.00
N THR A 132 -1.20 -13.66 -13.73
CA THR A 132 -1.50 -13.16 -15.08
C THR A 132 -2.71 -12.23 -15.12
N PHE A 133 -3.38 -12.03 -13.99
CA PHE A 133 -4.53 -11.13 -13.90
C PHE A 133 -4.13 -9.69 -14.21
N LYS A 134 -4.81 -9.11 -15.20
CA LYS A 134 -4.69 -7.70 -15.55
C LYS A 134 -5.86 -6.94 -14.98
N ASP A 135 -5.60 -6.21 -13.92
CA ASP A 135 -6.57 -5.36 -13.26
C ASP A 135 -6.62 -4.01 -13.98
N GLU A 136 -7.53 -3.90 -14.98
CA GLU A 136 -7.65 -2.69 -15.81
C GLU A 136 -8.42 -1.57 -15.10
N ASP A 137 -9.23 -1.91 -14.11
CA ASP A 137 -9.98 -0.98 -13.26
C ASP A 137 -9.83 -1.40 -11.78
N PRO A 138 -8.66 -1.14 -11.19
CA PRO A 138 -8.31 -1.68 -9.88
C PRO A 138 -9.16 -1.12 -8.75
N VAL A 139 -9.70 -2.02 -7.95
CA VAL A 139 -10.31 -1.70 -6.65
C VAL A 139 -9.18 -1.43 -5.65
N VAL A 140 -9.19 -0.24 -5.04
CA VAL A 140 -8.08 0.30 -4.26
C VAL A 140 -8.53 0.80 -2.89
N ALA A 141 -7.67 0.69 -1.89
CA ALA A 141 -7.92 1.25 -0.55
C ALA A 141 -7.28 2.63 -0.36
N GLY A 142 -6.35 3.02 -1.23
CA GLY A 142 -5.77 4.37 -1.24
C GLY A 142 -6.77 5.46 -1.66
N PRO A 143 -6.38 6.74 -1.49
CA PRO A 143 -7.29 7.87 -1.73
C PRO A 143 -7.55 8.20 -3.20
N TYR A 144 -6.77 7.65 -4.13
CA TYR A 144 -6.88 7.95 -5.55
C TYR A 144 -7.14 6.71 -6.39
N THR A 145 -7.84 6.91 -7.51
CA THR A 145 -8.00 5.95 -8.61
C THR A 145 -7.35 6.47 -9.87
N VAL A 146 -7.05 5.60 -10.83
CA VAL A 146 -6.59 6.01 -12.16
C VAL A 146 -7.76 6.59 -12.93
N LYS A 147 -7.62 7.84 -13.38
CA LYS A 147 -8.63 8.50 -14.23
C LYS A 147 -8.33 8.30 -15.71
N ASP A 148 -7.07 8.45 -16.08
CA ASP A 148 -6.63 8.37 -17.47
C ASP A 148 -5.12 8.13 -17.53
N TYR A 149 -4.62 7.60 -18.64
CA TYR A 149 -3.19 7.35 -18.81
C TYR A 149 -2.82 7.29 -20.30
N ASP A 150 -1.56 7.58 -20.60
CA ASP A 150 -1.02 7.35 -21.92
C ASP A 150 -0.62 5.87 -22.10
N SER A 151 -1.06 5.27 -23.19
CA SER A 151 -0.77 3.85 -23.51
C SER A 151 0.71 3.55 -23.70
N LEU A 152 1.55 4.56 -23.97
CA LEU A 152 3.00 4.44 -24.08
C LEU A 152 3.70 4.63 -22.72
N GLY A 153 2.95 5.03 -21.68
CA GLY A 153 3.47 5.19 -20.33
C GLY A 153 4.10 6.56 -20.04
N ASP A 154 3.87 7.56 -20.89
CA ASP A 154 4.44 8.91 -20.71
C ASP A 154 3.81 9.66 -19.57
N TRP A 155 2.55 9.34 -19.24
CA TRP A 155 1.87 9.97 -18.11
C TRP A 155 0.71 9.12 -17.56
N VAL A 156 0.37 9.37 -16.30
CA VAL A 156 -0.82 8.85 -15.62
C VAL A 156 -1.48 9.97 -14.85
N LEU A 157 -2.80 10.10 -14.98
CA LEU A 157 -3.64 11.02 -14.24
C LEU A 157 -4.45 10.27 -13.18
N TYR A 158 -4.28 10.65 -11.94
CA TYR A 158 -5.06 10.15 -10.82
C TYR A 158 -6.14 11.15 -10.42
N GLU A 159 -7.30 10.65 -10.01
CA GLU A 159 -8.39 11.43 -9.44
C GLU A 159 -8.65 11.02 -8.00
N LEU A 160 -8.79 12.01 -7.13
CA LEU A 160 -9.18 11.80 -5.75
C LEU A 160 -10.58 11.18 -5.70
N ARG A 161 -10.75 10.10 -4.96
CA ARG A 161 -12.05 9.46 -4.74
C ARG A 161 -13.02 10.43 -4.06
N ASP A 162 -14.29 10.36 -4.40
CA ASP A 162 -15.31 11.20 -3.73
C ASP A 162 -15.48 10.83 -2.24
N ASP A 163 -15.19 9.57 -1.91
CA ASP A 163 -15.21 8.98 -0.56
C ASP A 163 -13.82 8.84 0.07
N TRP A 164 -12.84 9.66 -0.35
CA TRP A 164 -11.44 9.56 0.12
C TRP A 164 -11.27 9.57 1.64
N GLN A 165 -12.24 10.10 2.39
CA GLN A 165 -12.24 10.08 3.86
C GLN A 165 -12.39 8.66 4.43
N GLU A 166 -12.90 7.71 3.64
CA GLU A 166 -13.00 6.29 3.98
C GLU A 166 -11.81 5.48 3.44
N SER A 167 -10.85 6.11 2.75
CA SER A 167 -9.60 5.50 2.30
C SER A 167 -8.57 5.41 3.43
N THR A 168 -7.44 4.76 3.15
CA THR A 168 -6.31 4.72 4.08
C THR A 168 -5.84 6.13 4.48
N LEU A 169 -5.80 7.08 3.55
CA LEU A 169 -5.42 8.46 3.84
C LEU A 169 -6.43 9.15 4.78
N GLY A 170 -7.73 8.99 4.54
CA GLY A 170 -8.75 9.65 5.35
C GLY A 170 -8.85 9.08 6.75
N VAL A 171 -8.79 7.76 6.89
CA VAL A 171 -8.96 7.07 8.18
C VAL A 171 -7.64 7.06 8.97
N ALA A 172 -6.55 6.53 8.40
CA ALA A 172 -5.27 6.45 9.07
C ALA A 172 -4.57 7.82 9.14
N GLY A 173 -4.61 8.59 8.06
CA GLY A 173 -3.99 9.91 8.00
C GLY A 173 -4.56 10.90 9.01
N SER A 174 -5.83 10.78 9.36
CA SER A 174 -6.46 11.62 10.39
C SER A 174 -5.94 11.36 11.80
N THR A 175 -5.36 10.19 12.06
CA THR A 175 -4.85 9.77 13.38
C THR A 175 -3.34 9.87 13.47
N GLU A 176 -2.62 9.62 12.37
CA GLU A 176 -1.17 9.49 12.36
C GLU A 176 -0.45 10.71 11.73
N TYR A 177 -1.12 11.43 10.83
CA TYR A 177 -0.63 12.67 10.26
C TYR A 177 -1.38 13.88 10.80
N ASP A 178 -0.62 14.87 11.26
CA ASP A 178 -1.15 16.20 11.60
C ASP A 178 -1.39 16.98 10.29
N TYR A 179 -2.41 16.55 9.51
CA TYR A 179 -2.88 17.35 8.40
C TYR A 179 -3.39 18.69 8.94
N ALA A 180 -2.96 19.79 8.34
CA ALA A 180 -3.51 21.08 8.67
C ALA A 180 -5.03 21.02 8.65
N GLU A 181 -5.68 21.44 9.72
CA GLU A 181 -7.13 21.37 9.89
C GLU A 181 -7.81 21.99 8.65
N GLY A 182 -8.65 21.20 7.97
CA GLY A 182 -9.33 21.62 6.74
C GLY A 182 -8.52 21.44 5.44
N ALA A 183 -7.32 20.85 5.49
CA ALA A 183 -6.60 20.51 4.28
C ALA A 183 -7.34 19.41 3.51
N THR A 184 -7.53 19.63 2.22
CA THR A 184 -8.09 18.63 1.29
C THR A 184 -6.98 18.21 0.32
N PRO A 185 -6.79 16.92 0.06
CA PRO A 185 -5.86 16.46 -0.97
C PRO A 185 -6.21 17.06 -2.33
N PRO A 186 -5.24 17.25 -3.23
CA PRO A 186 -5.50 17.76 -4.57
C PRO A 186 -6.46 16.85 -5.32
N LYS A 187 -7.44 17.42 -6.05
CA LYS A 187 -8.42 16.63 -6.79
C LYS A 187 -7.78 15.73 -7.85
N TYR A 188 -6.69 16.21 -8.45
CA TYR A 188 -5.95 15.48 -9.48
C TYR A 188 -4.46 15.47 -9.15
N VAL A 189 -3.83 14.31 -9.40
CA VAL A 189 -2.37 14.15 -9.38
C VAL A 189 -1.94 13.63 -10.73
N TRP A 190 -1.10 14.38 -11.43
CA TRP A 190 -0.64 14.05 -12.76
C TRP A 190 0.85 13.71 -12.75
N PHE A 191 1.18 12.47 -12.97
CA PHE A 191 2.55 12.01 -13.11
C PHE A 191 2.95 12.05 -14.59
N ARG A 192 4.08 12.68 -14.89
CA ARG A 192 4.68 12.74 -16.22
C ARG A 192 6.10 12.20 -16.17
N THR A 193 6.47 11.43 -17.18
CA THR A 193 7.85 11.08 -17.45
C THR A 193 8.50 12.15 -18.34
N PHE A 194 9.81 12.31 -18.23
CA PHE A 194 10.59 13.22 -19.04
C PHE A 194 11.76 12.46 -19.68
N ALA A 195 12.11 12.82 -20.90
CA ALA A 195 13.15 12.12 -21.66
C ALA A 195 14.54 12.24 -21.01
N ASP A 196 14.81 13.34 -20.31
CA ASP A 196 16.10 13.63 -19.68
C ASP A 196 15.96 14.60 -18.50
N SER A 197 17.04 14.71 -17.70
CA SER A 197 17.08 15.58 -16.50
C SER A 197 16.97 17.07 -16.84
N THR A 198 17.48 17.52 -18.00
CA THR A 198 17.41 18.91 -18.41
C THR A 198 15.98 19.33 -18.71
N THR A 199 15.25 18.51 -19.48
CA THR A 199 13.82 18.72 -19.77
C THR A 199 13.01 18.75 -18.50
N LYS A 200 13.27 17.80 -17.56
CA LYS A 200 12.65 17.73 -16.25
C LYS A 200 12.86 19.01 -15.42
N GLN A 201 14.11 19.51 -15.37
CA GLN A 201 14.45 20.76 -14.67
C GLN A 201 13.78 22.00 -15.32
N MET A 202 13.73 22.05 -16.65
CA MET A 202 13.06 23.15 -17.35
C MET A 202 11.56 23.17 -17.09
N ALA A 203 10.92 22.01 -16.95
CA ALA A 203 9.49 21.93 -16.66
C ALA A 203 9.13 22.59 -15.31
N ILE A 204 9.94 22.41 -14.25
CA ILE A 204 9.68 23.08 -12.96
C ILE A 204 10.00 24.58 -13.05
N ILE A 205 11.05 24.98 -13.75
CA ILE A 205 11.40 26.40 -13.94
C ILE A 205 10.30 27.14 -14.70
N ASN A 206 9.68 26.49 -15.67
CA ASN A 206 8.59 27.03 -16.47
C ASN A 206 7.21 26.94 -15.80
N ASN A 207 7.12 26.40 -14.58
CA ASN A 207 5.86 26.09 -13.88
C ASN A 207 4.94 25.14 -14.65
N GLU A 208 5.50 24.19 -15.38
CA GLU A 208 4.75 23.11 -16.07
C GLU A 208 4.44 21.95 -15.13
N VAL A 209 5.18 21.83 -14.03
CA VAL A 209 4.98 20.86 -12.94
C VAL A 209 5.22 21.52 -11.59
N ASP A 210 4.56 21.00 -10.56
CA ASP A 210 4.63 21.54 -9.19
C ASP A 210 5.72 20.88 -8.35
N LEU A 211 6.11 19.63 -8.70
CA LEU A 211 7.07 18.83 -7.97
C LEU A 211 7.92 17.99 -8.92
N LEU A 212 9.19 17.84 -8.61
CA LEU A 212 10.10 16.89 -9.25
C LEU A 212 10.44 15.75 -8.28
N CYS A 213 10.21 14.52 -8.71
CA CYS A 213 10.74 13.34 -8.04
C CYS A 213 12.10 12.99 -8.68
N GLU A 214 13.07 12.60 -7.87
CA GLU A 214 14.40 12.16 -8.30
C GLU A 214 15.17 13.22 -9.12
N VAL A 215 15.70 14.22 -8.46
CA VAL A 215 16.61 15.19 -9.07
C VAL A 215 18.05 14.68 -8.90
N THR A 216 18.69 14.29 -9.99
CA THR A 216 20.16 14.13 -10.04
C THR A 216 20.78 15.52 -10.11
N LEU A 217 21.56 15.88 -9.09
CA LEU A 217 22.42 17.06 -9.15
C LEU A 217 23.67 16.65 -9.96
N GLU A 218 23.86 17.23 -11.13
CA GLU A 218 25.12 17.18 -11.87
C GLU A 218 26.09 18.24 -11.35
#